data_7ff1f387fcd4073755579d26a138a918
#
_entry.id   7ff1f387fcd4073755579d26a138a918
#
_cell.length_a   1.000
_cell.length_b   1.000
_cell.length_c   1.000
_cell.angle_alpha   90.00
_cell.angle_beta   90.00
_cell.angle_gamma   90.00
#
_symmetry.space_group_name_H-M   'P 1'
#
loop_
_entity.id
_entity.type
_entity.pdbx_description
1 polymer ?
#
loop_
_entity_poly.entity_id
_entity_poly.type
_entity_poly.pdbx_seq_one_letter_code
_entity_poly.pdbx_strand_id
1 'polypeptide(L)'
;MKFIQIIQKSLITLTLTFLFQFGFAQTIEEKIKQRVDYQETPGIAVAIYENGKITYYNYGVMNVQSGEPVSSKTLFEIGSITKVFTTSMAAMLSLENKLSFSDRAQKYLPAKMILPEKNGKAITIEHLATAHSGLTRMPLNFSPADPANPYIDYREDALTAFLSNCELTRDPGTQYEYSNLGMGLLGYIVTRIEEKPYPKLVTERITKPLSMSETFVSGTQREKRLAIGYAENIPVKAWTWDNESVLTSAGGLVSNTEDMIKFMVAQLKTDNTQLSKAFQLTHTARADAGAMKIGYAWHIRNQNIVWHNGGTGGFRSFVGFDKTKNKAVVILTNSTTGADDLGFNLLDEQADLKVLKKPLVISETILKEYVGTYEIMPTFKIDVTLENGNLSIQATGQPKVAVYPESETKFFLKVVEAQIEFARDATNKVEKLTLYQGGAVMPGKKVK
;
A
#
# COMPACT_ATOMS: atom_id res chain seq x y z
N MET A 1 -76.17 -5.31 53.65
CA MET A 1 -75.32 -6.46 53.31
C MET A 1 -74.84 -6.29 51.88
N LYS A 2 -73.64 -5.75 51.67
CA LYS A 2 -73.01 -5.70 50.37
C LYS A 2 -71.53 -6.05 50.57
N PHE A 3 -71.14 -7.14 49.96
CA PHE A 3 -69.73 -7.62 49.92
C PHE A 3 -68.91 -6.71 49.05
N ILE A 4 -67.80 -6.19 49.58
CA ILE A 4 -66.77 -5.45 48.80
C ILE A 4 -65.66 -6.45 48.56
N GLN A 5 -65.48 -6.86 47.31
CA GLN A 5 -64.29 -7.58 46.86
C GLN A 5 -63.13 -6.59 46.59
N ILE A 6 -62.04 -6.78 47.33
CA ILE A 6 -60.76 -6.07 47.09
C ILE A 6 -59.98 -6.85 46.05
N ILE A 7 -59.84 -6.27 44.88
CA ILE A 7 -58.91 -6.78 43.84
C ILE A 7 -57.54 -6.20 44.11
N GLN A 8 -56.60 -7.02 44.59
CA GLN A 8 -55.17 -6.69 44.60
C GLN A 8 -54.60 -6.76 43.16
N LYS A 9 -54.27 -5.62 42.59
CA LYS A 9 -53.50 -5.54 41.37
C LYS A 9 -52.00 -5.65 41.72
N SER A 10 -51.37 -6.79 41.42
CA SER A 10 -49.93 -6.95 41.46
C SER A 10 -49.35 -6.23 40.28
N LEU A 11 -48.68 -5.13 40.53
CA LEU A 11 -47.83 -4.42 39.54
C LEU A 11 -46.54 -5.21 39.42
N ILE A 12 -46.38 -5.99 38.37
CA ILE A 12 -45.08 -6.55 37.96
C ILE A 12 -44.31 -5.43 37.23
N THR A 13 -43.39 -4.79 37.93
CA THR A 13 -42.44 -3.83 37.31
C THR A 13 -41.39 -4.63 36.59
N LEU A 14 -41.52 -4.74 35.27
CA LEU A 14 -40.53 -5.34 34.40
C LEU A 14 -39.41 -4.30 34.20
N THR A 15 -38.34 -4.39 34.99
CA THR A 15 -37.13 -3.58 34.81
C THR A 15 -36.35 -4.14 33.62
N LEU A 16 -36.55 -3.55 32.42
CA LEU A 16 -35.69 -3.78 31.30
C LEU A 16 -34.32 -3.12 31.60
N THR A 17 -33.37 -3.92 32.03
CA THR A 17 -31.97 -3.51 32.11
C THR A 17 -31.42 -3.47 30.68
N PHE A 18 -31.46 -2.30 30.06
CA PHE A 18 -30.64 -2.03 28.85
C PHE A 18 -29.18 -2.05 29.28
N LEU A 19 -28.52 -3.18 29.09
CA LEU A 19 -27.06 -3.24 29.07
C LEU A 19 -26.59 -2.44 27.84
N PHE A 20 -26.40 -1.14 28.02
CA PHE A 20 -25.54 -0.37 27.12
C PHE A 20 -24.15 -1.01 27.21
N GLN A 21 -23.79 -1.86 26.27
CA GLN A 21 -22.42 -2.16 25.99
C GLN A 21 -21.80 -0.83 25.49
N PHE A 22 -21.22 -0.07 26.42
CA PHE A 22 -20.25 0.95 26.06
C PHE A 22 -19.09 0.21 25.41
N GLY A 23 -19.12 0.05 24.10
CA GLY A 23 -17.94 -0.32 23.35
C GLY A 23 -16.90 0.79 23.60
N PHE A 24 -15.92 0.55 24.44
CA PHE A 24 -14.78 1.44 24.58
C PHE A 24 -14.16 1.59 23.19
N ALA A 25 -14.03 2.83 22.70
CA ALA A 25 -13.34 3.09 21.46
C ALA A 25 -11.92 2.51 21.58
N GLN A 26 -11.51 1.72 20.59
CA GLN A 26 -10.18 1.12 20.58
C GLN A 26 -9.11 2.21 20.63
N THR A 27 -8.11 2.03 21.46
CA THR A 27 -6.94 2.91 21.50
C THR A 27 -6.14 2.80 20.19
N ILE A 28 -5.33 3.81 19.89
CA ILE A 28 -4.41 3.78 18.74
C ILE A 28 -3.51 2.55 18.79
N GLU A 29 -2.99 2.24 19.97
CA GLU A 29 -2.13 1.08 20.19
C GLU A 29 -2.83 -0.25 19.87
N GLU A 30 -4.06 -0.43 20.33
CA GLU A 30 -4.87 -1.61 20.04
C GLU A 30 -5.16 -1.77 18.54
N LYS A 31 -5.52 -0.68 17.84
CA LYS A 31 -5.76 -0.69 16.39
C LYS A 31 -4.52 -1.15 15.62
N ILE A 32 -3.33 -0.68 16.03
CA ILE A 32 -2.06 -1.05 15.40
C ILE A 32 -1.70 -2.50 15.72
N LYS A 33 -1.77 -2.89 17.01
CA LYS A 33 -1.44 -4.23 17.47
C LYS A 33 -2.29 -5.31 16.79
N GLN A 34 -3.57 -5.05 16.59
CA GLN A 34 -4.48 -5.97 15.89
C GLN A 34 -4.00 -6.33 14.48
N ARG A 35 -3.27 -5.45 13.77
CA ARG A 35 -2.72 -5.76 12.44
C ARG A 35 -1.74 -6.94 12.50
N VAL A 36 -1.00 -7.07 13.59
CA VAL A 36 -0.07 -8.18 13.81
C VAL A 36 -0.79 -9.38 14.44
N ASP A 37 -1.54 -9.15 15.51
CA ASP A 37 -2.24 -10.21 16.25
C ASP A 37 -3.27 -10.96 15.37
N TYR A 38 -3.85 -10.28 14.36
CA TYR A 38 -4.80 -10.86 13.42
C TYR A 38 -4.13 -11.25 12.09
N GLN A 39 -2.78 -11.30 12.10
CA GLN A 39 -1.97 -11.80 10.98
C GLN A 39 -2.18 -11.04 9.65
N GLU A 40 -2.50 -9.72 9.70
CA GLU A 40 -2.52 -8.88 8.50
C GLU A 40 -1.09 -8.59 8.00
N THR A 41 -0.14 -8.46 8.94
CA THR A 41 1.28 -8.27 8.65
C THR A 41 2.14 -8.90 9.75
N PRO A 42 3.32 -9.47 9.41
CA PRO A 42 4.27 -9.94 10.43
C PRO A 42 4.80 -8.82 11.32
N GLY A 43 5.00 -7.63 10.76
CA GLY A 43 5.50 -6.48 11.47
C GLY A 43 4.96 -5.16 10.94
N ILE A 44 4.80 -4.20 11.83
CA ILE A 44 4.30 -2.86 11.54
C ILE A 44 5.06 -1.81 12.34
N ALA A 45 5.52 -0.75 11.67
CA ALA A 45 6.09 0.44 12.29
C ALA A 45 5.22 1.64 11.95
N VAL A 46 4.81 2.40 12.98
CA VAL A 46 3.97 3.58 12.84
C VAL A 46 4.63 4.76 13.55
N ALA A 47 4.64 5.93 12.90
CA ALA A 47 4.97 7.19 13.53
C ALA A 47 3.82 8.18 13.34
N ILE A 48 3.44 8.84 14.42
CA ILE A 48 2.41 9.88 14.44
C ILE A 48 3.04 11.17 14.96
N TYR A 49 2.94 12.23 14.17
CA TYR A 49 3.22 13.60 14.60
C TYR A 49 1.91 14.32 14.84
N GLU A 50 1.77 14.92 15.99
CA GLU A 50 0.62 15.73 16.33
C GLU A 50 1.05 16.86 17.26
N ASN A 51 0.78 18.12 16.86
CA ASN A 51 1.03 19.31 17.67
C ASN A 51 2.45 19.40 18.31
N GLY A 52 3.47 19.08 17.52
CA GLY A 52 4.87 19.16 17.96
C GLY A 52 5.43 17.90 18.61
N LYS A 53 4.59 16.88 18.86
CA LYS A 53 5.02 15.62 19.47
C LYS A 53 5.05 14.49 18.43
N ILE A 54 6.11 13.68 18.45
CA ILE A 54 6.20 12.44 17.67
C ILE A 54 6.02 11.26 18.63
N THR A 55 5.16 10.31 18.24
CA THR A 55 4.95 9.05 18.97
C THR A 55 5.18 7.89 18.01
N TYR A 56 5.90 6.87 18.45
CA TYR A 56 6.19 5.66 17.68
C TYR A 56 5.46 4.47 18.26
N TYR A 57 4.90 3.63 17.38
CA TYR A 57 4.30 2.34 17.72
C TYR A 57 4.91 1.29 16.79
N ASN A 58 5.52 0.26 17.37
CA ASN A 58 6.20 -0.80 16.63
C ASN A 58 5.77 -2.14 17.18
N TYR A 59 5.23 -3.01 16.33
CA TYR A 59 4.75 -4.32 16.73
C TYR A 59 5.18 -5.39 15.75
N GLY A 60 5.25 -6.64 16.24
CA GLY A 60 5.62 -7.79 15.46
C GLY A 60 7.11 -7.84 15.12
N VAL A 61 7.44 -8.54 14.06
CA VAL A 61 8.81 -8.90 13.71
C VAL A 61 9.19 -8.45 12.32
N MET A 62 10.44 -8.01 12.16
CA MET A 62 11.01 -7.68 10.87
C MET A 62 11.42 -8.94 10.07
N ASN A 63 11.59 -10.06 10.77
CA ASN A 63 11.91 -11.36 10.19
C ASN A 63 11.22 -12.45 11.02
N VAL A 64 10.30 -13.17 10.40
CA VAL A 64 9.54 -14.25 11.06
C VAL A 64 10.44 -15.39 11.51
N GLN A 65 11.48 -15.73 10.71
CA GLN A 65 12.36 -16.84 11.01
C GLN A 65 13.28 -16.56 12.20
N SER A 66 13.84 -15.34 12.31
CA SER A 66 14.72 -14.97 13.43
C SER A 66 13.97 -14.48 14.66
N GLY A 67 12.71 -14.05 14.51
CA GLY A 67 11.94 -13.42 15.58
C GLY A 67 12.43 -12.00 15.92
N GLU A 68 13.27 -11.37 15.08
CA GLU A 68 13.80 -10.04 15.32
C GLU A 68 12.69 -9.00 15.31
N PRO A 69 12.53 -8.19 16.39
CA PRO A 69 11.39 -7.28 16.51
C PRO A 69 11.52 -6.07 15.57
N VAL A 70 10.37 -5.54 15.14
CA VAL A 70 10.29 -4.25 14.46
C VAL A 70 10.60 -3.10 15.43
N SER A 71 11.32 -2.10 14.94
CA SER A 71 11.60 -0.85 15.64
C SER A 71 11.37 0.36 14.74
N SER A 72 11.43 1.58 15.30
CA SER A 72 11.37 2.82 14.52
C SER A 72 12.52 2.97 13.51
N LYS A 73 13.61 2.19 13.69
CA LYS A 73 14.80 2.16 12.84
C LYS A 73 14.81 1.01 11.82
N THR A 74 13.84 0.11 11.90
CA THR A 74 13.69 -0.97 10.92
C THR A 74 13.44 -0.37 9.54
N LEU A 75 14.18 -0.84 8.53
CA LEU A 75 14.05 -0.38 7.16
C LEU A 75 12.95 -1.15 6.43
N PHE A 76 12.22 -0.44 5.57
CA PHE A 76 11.17 -0.98 4.71
C PHE A 76 11.32 -0.38 3.31
N GLU A 77 10.98 -1.14 2.29
CA GLU A 77 10.74 -0.56 0.96
C GLU A 77 9.49 0.32 1.03
N ILE A 78 9.63 1.60 0.67
CA ILE A 78 8.48 2.54 0.71
C ILE A 78 7.74 2.64 -0.62
N GLY A 79 8.20 1.93 -1.65
CA GLY A 79 7.55 1.82 -2.94
C GLY A 79 7.17 3.18 -3.52
N SER A 80 5.94 3.32 -3.95
CA SER A 80 5.46 4.51 -4.66
C SER A 80 5.49 5.82 -3.88
N ILE A 81 5.75 5.81 -2.57
CA ILE A 81 6.04 7.05 -1.83
C ILE A 81 7.29 7.74 -2.40
N THR A 82 8.18 7.01 -3.08
CA THR A 82 9.29 7.59 -3.86
C THR A 82 8.83 8.70 -4.81
N LYS A 83 7.63 8.61 -5.37
CA LYS A 83 7.10 9.60 -6.33
C LYS A 83 6.99 11.00 -5.76
N VAL A 84 6.64 11.12 -4.48
CA VAL A 84 6.54 12.45 -3.84
C VAL A 84 7.91 13.08 -3.59
N PHE A 85 8.98 12.28 -3.46
CA PHE A 85 10.36 12.79 -3.50
C PHE A 85 10.71 13.31 -4.89
N THR A 86 10.38 12.56 -5.93
CA THR A 86 10.65 12.94 -7.34
C THR A 86 9.97 14.23 -7.71
N THR A 87 8.68 14.39 -7.39
CA THR A 87 7.93 15.62 -7.69
C THR A 87 8.38 16.79 -6.82
N SER A 88 8.85 16.54 -5.60
CA SER A 88 9.45 17.59 -4.75
C SER A 88 10.74 18.15 -5.39
N MET A 89 11.59 17.29 -5.96
CA MET A 89 12.79 17.74 -6.70
C MET A 89 12.40 18.51 -7.96
N ALA A 90 11.41 18.06 -8.72
CA ALA A 90 10.89 18.80 -9.87
C ALA A 90 10.35 20.17 -9.46
N ALA A 91 9.66 20.28 -8.31
CA ALA A 91 9.18 21.55 -7.76
C ALA A 91 10.32 22.48 -7.37
N MET A 92 11.42 21.95 -6.80
CA MET A 92 12.64 22.76 -6.53
C MET A 92 13.22 23.31 -7.82
N LEU A 93 13.37 22.48 -8.86
CA LEU A 93 13.86 22.92 -10.17
C LEU A 93 12.97 23.99 -10.80
N SER A 94 11.66 23.89 -10.58
CA SER A 94 10.72 24.92 -11.05
C SER A 94 10.93 26.25 -10.32
N LEU A 95 11.16 26.24 -9.01
CA LEU A 95 11.50 27.45 -8.24
C LEU A 95 12.87 28.02 -8.60
N GLU A 96 13.77 27.20 -9.12
CA GLU A 96 15.09 27.59 -9.65
C GLU A 96 15.04 28.05 -11.12
N ASN A 97 13.86 28.09 -11.75
CA ASN A 97 13.65 28.42 -13.17
C ASN A 97 14.40 27.48 -14.13
N LYS A 98 14.75 26.26 -13.70
CA LYS A 98 15.40 25.23 -14.54
C LYS A 98 14.41 24.40 -15.34
N LEU A 99 13.16 24.32 -14.88
CA LEU A 99 12.03 23.75 -15.60
C LEU A 99 10.74 24.49 -15.27
N SER A 100 9.71 24.39 -16.12
CA SER A 100 8.35 24.78 -15.79
C SER A 100 7.41 23.57 -15.89
N PHE A 101 6.44 23.46 -15.00
CA PHE A 101 5.44 22.40 -15.11
C PHE A 101 4.58 22.51 -16.37
N SER A 102 4.44 23.71 -16.95
CA SER A 102 3.78 23.93 -18.23
C SER A 102 4.62 23.60 -19.46
N ASP A 103 5.93 23.38 -19.28
CA ASP A 103 6.81 23.04 -20.41
C ASP A 103 6.43 21.68 -21.01
N ARG A 104 6.57 21.56 -22.33
CA ARG A 104 6.55 20.26 -23.01
C ARG A 104 7.69 19.41 -22.47
N ALA A 105 7.40 18.20 -22.01
CA ALA A 105 8.42 17.29 -21.47
C ALA A 105 9.51 16.97 -22.50
N GLN A 106 9.18 16.98 -23.80
CA GLN A 106 10.10 16.79 -24.91
C GLN A 106 11.31 17.75 -24.86
N LYS A 107 11.15 18.96 -24.34
CA LYS A 107 12.21 20.00 -24.22
C LYS A 107 13.44 19.49 -23.46
N TYR A 108 13.24 18.56 -22.54
CA TYR A 108 14.27 18.07 -21.61
C TYR A 108 14.85 16.70 -22.00
N LEU A 109 14.39 16.12 -23.11
CA LEU A 109 14.81 14.79 -23.55
C LEU A 109 15.87 14.87 -24.64
N PRO A 110 16.73 13.83 -24.79
CA PRO A 110 17.68 13.75 -25.91
C PRO A 110 16.90 13.63 -27.23
N ALA A 111 17.50 14.14 -28.32
CA ALA A 111 16.84 14.16 -29.63
C ALA A 111 16.38 12.78 -30.15
N LYS A 112 17.08 11.71 -29.73
CA LYS A 112 16.72 10.32 -30.08
C LYS A 112 15.44 9.82 -29.37
N MET A 113 15.00 10.48 -28.31
CA MET A 113 13.86 10.08 -27.49
C MET A 113 12.68 11.01 -27.80
N ILE A 114 11.71 10.52 -28.57
CA ILE A 114 10.59 11.31 -29.05
C ILE A 114 9.34 10.90 -28.26
N LEU A 115 8.71 11.87 -27.59
CA LEU A 115 7.45 11.66 -26.88
C LEU A 115 6.28 11.68 -27.88
N PRO A 116 5.32 10.76 -27.73
CA PRO A 116 4.09 10.79 -28.52
C PRO A 116 3.24 12.03 -28.18
N GLU A 117 2.57 12.55 -29.17
CA GLU A 117 1.51 13.55 -29.05
C GLU A 117 0.17 12.97 -29.55
N LYS A 118 -0.94 13.50 -29.08
CA LYS A 118 -2.26 13.10 -29.56
C LYS A 118 -3.15 14.32 -29.79
N ASN A 119 -3.79 14.39 -30.96
CA ASN A 119 -4.65 15.50 -31.34
C ASN A 119 -3.98 16.89 -31.18
N GLY A 120 -2.67 16.99 -31.48
CA GLY A 120 -1.88 18.22 -31.33
C GLY A 120 -1.53 18.57 -29.86
N LYS A 121 -1.87 17.72 -28.91
CA LYS A 121 -1.55 17.90 -27.49
C LYS A 121 -0.30 17.14 -27.10
N ALA A 122 0.71 17.88 -26.61
CA ALA A 122 1.97 17.33 -26.11
C ALA A 122 1.86 17.00 -24.62
N ILE A 123 2.68 16.05 -24.19
CA ILE A 123 2.87 15.75 -22.76
C ILE A 123 3.68 16.87 -22.12
N THR A 124 3.15 17.47 -21.04
CA THR A 124 3.86 18.46 -20.21
C THR A 124 4.46 17.81 -18.96
N ILE A 125 5.34 18.54 -18.28
CA ILE A 125 5.87 18.13 -16.96
C ILE A 125 4.73 17.97 -15.95
N GLU A 126 3.71 18.85 -15.99
CA GLU A 126 2.52 18.75 -15.13
C GLU A 126 1.75 17.46 -15.39
N HIS A 127 1.57 17.07 -16.65
CA HIS A 127 0.89 15.82 -17.00
C HIS A 127 1.61 14.58 -16.45
N LEU A 128 2.94 14.59 -16.40
CA LEU A 128 3.73 13.52 -15.77
C LEU A 128 3.54 13.51 -14.24
N ALA A 129 3.64 14.69 -13.62
CA ALA A 129 3.57 14.85 -12.17
C ALA A 129 2.17 14.57 -11.59
N THR A 130 1.11 14.77 -12.38
CA THR A 130 -0.30 14.56 -11.98
C THR A 130 -0.89 13.25 -12.50
N ALA A 131 -0.09 12.42 -13.20
CA ALA A 131 -0.54 11.20 -13.84
C ALA A 131 -1.67 11.39 -14.88
N HIS A 132 -1.58 12.47 -15.68
CA HIS A 132 -2.49 12.79 -16.79
C HIS A 132 -1.78 12.76 -18.15
N SER A 133 -0.64 12.09 -18.24
CA SER A 133 0.18 12.08 -19.46
C SER A 133 -0.42 11.30 -20.64
N GLY A 134 -1.36 10.40 -20.39
CA GLY A 134 -1.85 9.45 -21.41
C GLY A 134 -0.92 8.24 -21.63
N LEU A 135 0.23 8.21 -20.95
CA LEU A 135 1.13 7.05 -20.93
C LEU A 135 0.52 5.92 -20.10
N THR A 136 0.80 4.68 -20.48
CA THR A 136 0.37 3.49 -19.76
C THR A 136 0.99 3.39 -18.36
N ARG A 137 0.41 2.56 -17.48
CA ARG A 137 0.92 2.32 -16.12
C ARG A 137 2.39 1.85 -16.14
N MET A 138 2.68 0.87 -17.01
CA MET A 138 4.03 0.33 -17.27
C MET A 138 4.28 0.39 -18.77
N PRO A 139 5.54 0.49 -19.22
CA PRO A 139 5.85 0.41 -20.64
C PRO A 139 5.51 -0.98 -21.17
N LEU A 140 4.94 -1.07 -22.38
CA LEU A 140 4.52 -2.35 -22.95
C LEU A 140 5.68 -3.29 -23.28
N ASN A 141 6.90 -2.76 -23.42
CA ASN A 141 8.13 -3.54 -23.57
C ASN A 141 8.81 -3.87 -22.24
N PHE A 142 8.09 -3.72 -21.12
CA PHE A 142 8.61 -4.10 -19.81
C PHE A 142 8.68 -5.62 -19.68
N SER A 143 9.89 -6.15 -19.73
CA SER A 143 10.18 -7.59 -19.68
C SER A 143 11.40 -7.83 -18.79
N PRO A 144 11.20 -7.88 -17.46
CA PRO A 144 12.30 -8.03 -16.52
C PRO A 144 12.99 -9.40 -16.68
N ALA A 145 14.33 -9.40 -16.59
CA ALA A 145 15.12 -10.64 -16.61
C ALA A 145 14.88 -11.50 -15.36
N ASP A 146 14.62 -10.87 -14.21
CA ASP A 146 14.23 -11.52 -12.96
C ASP A 146 12.84 -11.02 -12.50
N PRO A 147 11.77 -11.79 -12.66
CA PRO A 147 10.44 -11.40 -12.20
C PRO A 147 10.35 -11.14 -10.69
N ALA A 148 11.26 -11.71 -9.88
CA ALA A 148 11.32 -11.45 -8.44
C ALA A 148 12.01 -10.12 -8.10
N ASN A 149 12.72 -9.51 -9.05
CA ASN A 149 13.35 -8.19 -8.93
C ASN A 149 13.12 -7.35 -10.20
N PRO A 150 11.88 -6.96 -10.50
CA PRO A 150 11.48 -6.63 -11.87
C PRO A 150 11.93 -5.26 -12.37
N TYR A 151 12.40 -4.36 -11.52
CA TYR A 151 12.61 -2.96 -11.92
C TYR A 151 14.07 -2.57 -12.14
N ILE A 152 15.03 -3.47 -11.89
CA ILE A 152 16.45 -3.14 -11.89
C ILE A 152 17.01 -2.88 -13.31
N ASP A 153 16.44 -3.52 -14.32
CA ASP A 153 17.02 -3.59 -15.67
C ASP A 153 16.30 -2.73 -16.73
N TYR A 154 15.28 -1.95 -16.35
CA TYR A 154 14.59 -1.06 -17.29
C TYR A 154 15.33 0.27 -17.44
N ARG A 155 16.20 0.37 -18.45
CA ARG A 155 17.13 1.48 -18.68
C ARG A 155 16.70 2.41 -19.82
N GLU A 156 17.55 3.42 -20.11
CA GLU A 156 17.29 4.46 -21.10
C GLU A 156 17.03 3.92 -22.51
N ASP A 157 17.75 2.87 -22.93
CA ASP A 157 17.58 2.24 -24.24
C ASP A 157 16.20 1.59 -24.38
N ALA A 158 15.73 0.86 -23.36
CA ALA A 158 14.40 0.28 -23.32
C ALA A 158 13.30 1.36 -23.32
N LEU A 159 13.50 2.45 -22.56
CA LEU A 159 12.60 3.60 -22.56
C LEU A 159 12.57 4.27 -23.95
N THR A 160 13.72 4.48 -24.58
CA THR A 160 13.82 5.08 -25.91
C THR A 160 13.09 4.23 -26.95
N ALA A 161 13.34 2.91 -26.94
CA ALA A 161 12.66 1.97 -27.85
C ALA A 161 11.15 1.96 -27.66
N PHE A 162 10.68 2.02 -26.41
CA PHE A 162 9.25 2.12 -26.11
C PHE A 162 8.64 3.41 -26.65
N LEU A 163 9.22 4.57 -26.36
CA LEU A 163 8.68 5.86 -26.73
C LEU A 163 8.64 6.06 -28.25
N SER A 164 9.60 5.49 -29.00
CA SER A 164 9.64 5.55 -30.48
C SER A 164 8.45 4.84 -31.14
N ASN A 165 7.77 3.93 -30.43
CA ASN A 165 6.64 3.13 -30.94
C ASN A 165 5.37 3.31 -30.11
N CYS A 166 5.37 4.24 -29.15
CA CYS A 166 4.27 4.43 -28.23
C CYS A 166 3.21 5.34 -28.87
N GLU A 167 1.97 4.87 -28.85
CA GLU A 167 0.80 5.67 -29.18
C GLU A 167 0.00 5.96 -27.92
N LEU A 168 -0.41 7.22 -27.74
CA LEU A 168 -1.27 7.59 -26.62
C LEU A 168 -2.70 7.10 -26.87
N THR A 169 -3.29 6.45 -25.88
CA THR A 169 -4.70 6.00 -25.95
C THR A 169 -5.68 7.16 -25.81
N ARG A 170 -5.26 8.26 -25.17
CA ARG A 170 -6.06 9.46 -24.90
C ARG A 170 -5.21 10.73 -24.95
N ASP A 171 -5.85 11.87 -25.04
CA ASP A 171 -5.18 13.16 -25.04
C ASP A 171 -4.51 13.44 -23.69
N PRO A 172 -3.26 13.93 -23.65
CA PRO A 172 -2.64 14.43 -22.44
C PRO A 172 -3.50 15.49 -21.75
N GLY A 173 -3.58 15.42 -20.42
CA GLY A 173 -4.34 16.33 -19.57
C GLY A 173 -5.83 15.98 -19.39
N THR A 174 -6.36 14.94 -20.04
CA THR A 174 -7.81 14.68 -20.02
C THR A 174 -8.27 13.69 -18.94
N GLN A 175 -7.43 12.73 -18.58
CA GLN A 175 -7.84 11.65 -17.67
C GLN A 175 -6.67 11.21 -16.79
N TYR A 176 -6.96 11.03 -15.51
CA TYR A 176 -6.04 10.41 -14.56
C TYR A 176 -5.80 8.94 -14.89
N GLU A 177 -4.54 8.56 -15.00
CA GLU A 177 -4.10 7.16 -14.97
C GLU A 177 -2.75 7.06 -14.28
N TYR A 178 -2.74 6.37 -13.15
CA TYR A 178 -1.54 6.14 -12.38
C TYR A 178 -0.44 5.47 -13.21
N SER A 179 0.70 6.13 -13.37
CA SER A 179 1.78 5.68 -14.26
C SER A 179 3.15 5.67 -13.57
N ASN A 180 3.72 4.47 -13.41
CA ASN A 180 5.13 4.31 -13.03
C ASN A 180 6.05 4.81 -14.15
N LEU A 181 5.68 4.54 -15.40
CA LEU A 181 6.40 5.03 -16.58
C LEU A 181 6.46 6.56 -16.60
N GLY A 182 5.31 7.24 -16.43
CA GLY A 182 5.27 8.70 -16.42
C GLY A 182 6.12 9.32 -15.31
N MET A 183 6.12 8.71 -14.14
CA MET A 183 6.94 9.16 -13.02
C MET A 183 8.42 8.81 -13.21
N GLY A 184 8.72 7.65 -13.78
CA GLY A 184 10.07 7.29 -14.20
C GLY A 184 10.66 8.30 -15.20
N LEU A 185 9.85 8.68 -16.20
CA LEU A 185 10.24 9.70 -17.19
C LEU A 185 10.44 11.08 -16.51
N LEU A 186 9.62 11.47 -15.56
CA LEU A 186 9.82 12.71 -14.80
C LEU A 186 11.15 12.67 -14.03
N GLY A 187 11.42 11.56 -13.33
CA GLY A 187 12.70 11.39 -12.64
C GLY A 187 13.91 11.40 -13.59
N TYR A 188 13.79 10.77 -14.74
CA TYR A 188 14.81 10.82 -15.80
C TYR A 188 15.06 12.27 -16.25
N ILE A 189 14.01 13.07 -16.45
CA ILE A 189 14.15 14.50 -16.78
C ILE A 189 14.88 15.26 -15.67
N VAL A 190 14.50 15.04 -14.40
CA VAL A 190 15.15 15.66 -13.24
C VAL A 190 16.64 15.33 -13.18
N THR A 191 17.00 14.06 -13.38
CA THR A 191 18.42 13.63 -13.37
C THR A 191 19.22 14.26 -14.51
N ARG A 192 18.63 14.44 -15.67
CA ARG A 192 19.27 15.09 -16.82
C ARG A 192 19.50 16.57 -16.60
N ILE A 193 18.52 17.30 -16.06
CA ILE A 193 18.67 18.74 -15.77
C ILE A 193 19.79 18.98 -14.74
N GLU A 194 19.91 18.11 -13.74
CA GLU A 194 20.91 18.22 -12.67
C GLU A 194 22.24 17.54 -13.00
N GLU A 195 22.30 16.75 -14.09
CA GLU A 195 23.48 15.95 -14.50
C GLU A 195 24.00 15.07 -13.36
N LYS A 196 23.08 14.49 -12.58
CA LYS A 196 23.39 13.66 -11.41
C LYS A 196 22.48 12.45 -11.35
N PRO A 197 22.98 11.28 -10.87
CA PRO A 197 22.14 10.12 -10.68
C PRO A 197 21.09 10.35 -9.58
N TYR A 198 19.93 9.71 -9.72
CA TYR A 198 18.77 9.88 -8.86
C TYR A 198 19.08 9.70 -7.35
N PRO A 199 19.84 8.69 -6.89
CA PRO A 199 20.16 8.53 -5.47
C PRO A 199 20.93 9.72 -4.89
N LYS A 200 21.83 10.30 -5.67
CA LYS A 200 22.61 11.48 -5.26
C LYS A 200 21.71 12.71 -5.12
N LEU A 201 20.76 12.88 -6.04
CA LEU A 201 19.81 13.99 -6.01
C LEU A 201 18.88 13.89 -4.78
N VAL A 202 18.31 12.72 -4.52
CA VAL A 202 17.48 12.49 -3.31
C VAL A 202 18.28 12.87 -2.07
N THR A 203 19.55 12.42 -1.99
CA THR A 203 20.41 12.71 -0.85
C THR A 203 20.68 14.21 -0.70
N GLU A 204 21.12 14.88 -1.74
CA GLU A 204 21.52 16.28 -1.67
C GLU A 204 20.34 17.24 -1.49
N ARG A 205 19.22 16.95 -2.17
CA ARG A 205 18.07 17.84 -2.24
C ARG A 205 17.08 17.67 -1.11
N ILE A 206 16.94 16.45 -0.56
CA ILE A 206 15.88 16.15 0.40
C ILE A 206 16.43 15.53 1.69
N THR A 207 17.12 14.36 1.59
CA THR A 207 17.37 13.58 2.81
C THR A 207 18.43 14.21 3.70
N LYS A 208 19.51 14.79 3.13
CA LYS A 208 20.53 15.49 3.90
C LYS A 208 19.99 16.77 4.55
N PRO A 209 19.26 17.67 3.89
CA PRO A 209 18.64 18.84 4.51
C PRO A 209 17.68 18.50 5.66
N LEU A 210 16.99 17.35 5.58
CA LEU A 210 16.04 16.87 6.59
C LEU A 210 16.67 15.93 7.64
N SER A 211 17.98 15.69 7.57
CA SER A 211 18.69 14.73 8.46
C SER A 211 18.08 13.32 8.42
N MET A 212 17.72 12.86 7.23
CA MET A 212 17.17 11.54 6.94
C MET A 212 18.30 10.61 6.48
N SER A 213 19.14 10.15 7.40
CA SER A 213 20.37 9.39 7.09
C SER A 213 20.10 7.95 6.62
N GLU A 214 18.92 7.44 6.88
CA GLU A 214 18.53 6.06 6.63
C GLU A 214 17.50 5.94 5.47
N THR A 215 17.40 6.99 4.64
CA THR A 215 16.55 6.99 3.44
C THR A 215 17.44 7.01 2.20
N PHE A 216 17.36 5.96 1.38
CA PHE A 216 18.24 5.77 0.22
C PHE A 216 17.57 4.86 -0.84
N VAL A 217 18.17 4.79 -2.02
CA VAL A 217 17.76 3.83 -3.06
C VAL A 217 18.19 2.42 -2.66
N SER A 218 17.29 1.44 -2.71
CA SER A 218 17.55 0.03 -2.42
C SER A 218 18.63 -0.56 -3.33
N GLY A 219 19.39 -1.53 -2.84
CA GLY A 219 20.53 -2.14 -3.55
C GLY A 219 21.90 -1.64 -3.06
N THR A 220 21.95 -0.87 -1.99
CA THR A 220 23.19 -0.42 -1.35
C THR A 220 23.53 -1.25 -0.11
N GLN A 221 24.80 -1.17 0.39
CA GLN A 221 25.25 -1.98 1.54
C GLN A 221 24.60 -1.66 2.90
N ARG A 222 23.66 -0.69 2.94
CA ARG A 222 23.01 -0.24 4.20
C ARG A 222 21.84 -1.12 4.65
N GLU A 223 21.56 -2.22 3.97
CA GLU A 223 20.32 -3.01 4.11
C GLU A 223 20.28 -4.01 5.27
N LYS A 224 21.29 -4.04 6.15
CA LYS A 224 21.31 -5.00 7.27
C LYS A 224 20.09 -4.95 8.20
N ARG A 225 19.34 -3.83 8.20
CA ARG A 225 18.12 -3.64 9.00
C ARG A 225 16.88 -3.61 8.11
N LEU A 226 16.98 -4.04 6.84
CA LEU A 226 15.82 -4.19 5.99
C LEU A 226 15.00 -5.38 6.47
N ALA A 227 13.72 -5.15 6.73
CA ALA A 227 12.80 -6.22 7.07
C ALA A 227 12.71 -7.23 5.91
N ILE A 228 12.42 -8.48 6.24
CA ILE A 228 12.02 -9.45 5.21
C ILE A 228 10.59 -9.14 4.81
N GLY A 229 10.36 -8.95 3.51
CA GLY A 229 9.02 -8.74 2.95
C GLY A 229 8.28 -10.06 2.78
N TYR A 230 6.96 -10.02 2.94
CA TYR A 230 6.11 -11.21 2.83
C TYR A 230 4.94 -10.98 1.87
N ALA A 231 4.74 -11.91 0.97
CA ALA A 231 3.54 -12.05 0.18
C ALA A 231 2.76 -13.27 0.73
N GLU A 232 1.57 -13.04 1.30
CA GLU A 232 0.73 -14.09 1.89
C GLU A 232 1.49 -15.01 2.87
N ASN A 233 2.29 -14.41 3.76
CA ASN A 233 3.15 -15.08 4.75
C ASN A 233 4.36 -15.84 4.15
N ILE A 234 4.59 -15.74 2.85
CA ILE A 234 5.77 -16.31 2.19
C ILE A 234 6.84 -15.20 2.07
N PRO A 235 8.07 -15.44 2.53
CA PRO A 235 9.14 -14.46 2.38
C PRO A 235 9.45 -14.25 0.90
N VAL A 236 9.61 -13.00 0.51
CA VAL A 236 9.94 -12.62 -0.87
C VAL A 236 11.24 -11.85 -0.94
N LYS A 237 11.87 -11.91 -2.10
CA LYS A 237 13.09 -11.15 -2.39
C LYS A 237 12.79 -9.66 -2.33
N ALA A 238 13.63 -8.91 -1.62
CA ALA A 238 13.60 -7.46 -1.65
C ALA A 238 13.93 -6.96 -3.07
N TRP A 239 13.24 -5.91 -3.52
CA TRP A 239 13.55 -5.28 -4.79
C TRP A 239 14.78 -4.39 -4.65
N THR A 240 15.71 -4.56 -5.56
CA THR A 240 16.90 -3.69 -5.68
C THR A 240 16.77 -2.82 -6.92
N TRP A 241 17.38 -1.65 -6.86
CA TRP A 241 17.32 -0.67 -7.93
C TRP A 241 18.73 -0.16 -8.16
N ASP A 242 19.09 0.08 -9.39
CA ASP A 242 20.38 0.67 -9.71
C ASP A 242 20.26 2.16 -10.12
N ASN A 243 21.42 2.78 -10.36
CA ASN A 243 21.47 4.19 -10.72
C ASN A 243 21.00 4.47 -12.15
N GLU A 244 20.88 3.44 -12.98
CA GLU A 244 20.57 3.52 -14.41
C GLU A 244 19.12 3.14 -14.71
N SER A 245 18.42 2.49 -13.77
CA SER A 245 17.00 2.17 -13.95
C SER A 245 16.16 3.43 -13.96
N VAL A 246 15.47 3.67 -15.06
CA VAL A 246 14.57 4.82 -15.24
C VAL A 246 13.42 4.77 -14.21
N LEU A 247 13.00 3.58 -13.80
CA LEU A 247 11.87 3.39 -12.90
C LEU A 247 12.23 3.58 -11.42
N THR A 248 13.50 3.75 -11.06
CA THR A 248 13.96 4.00 -9.67
C THR A 248 13.22 5.17 -9.02
N SER A 249 13.00 6.24 -9.78
CA SER A 249 12.29 7.45 -9.33
C SER A 249 10.78 7.24 -9.09
N ALA A 250 10.24 6.10 -9.51
CA ALA A 250 8.85 5.73 -9.28
C ALA A 250 8.62 4.83 -8.05
N GLY A 251 9.69 4.21 -7.48
CA GLY A 251 9.46 3.24 -6.40
C GLY A 251 10.68 2.75 -5.63
N GLY A 252 11.88 3.25 -5.91
CA GLY A 252 13.15 2.62 -5.49
C GLY A 252 13.67 2.99 -4.11
N LEU A 253 12.95 3.76 -3.28
CA LEU A 253 13.44 4.16 -1.97
C LEU A 253 13.13 3.14 -0.87
N VAL A 254 14.09 3.02 0.04
CA VAL A 254 13.99 2.37 1.34
C VAL A 254 14.09 3.44 2.42
N SER A 255 13.34 3.29 3.50
CA SER A 255 13.35 4.20 4.64
C SER A 255 12.85 3.52 5.92
N ASN A 256 12.82 4.27 7.01
CA ASN A 256 12.23 3.90 8.29
C ASN A 256 11.27 4.99 8.80
N THR A 257 10.55 4.71 9.91
CA THR A 257 9.59 5.66 10.45
C THR A 257 10.24 6.91 11.05
N GLU A 258 11.49 6.83 11.55
CA GLU A 258 12.21 8.01 12.09
C GLU A 258 12.51 9.03 10.98
N ASP A 259 12.94 8.58 9.81
CA ASP A 259 13.22 9.47 8.70
C ASP A 259 11.94 9.94 8.01
N MET A 260 11.02 9.01 7.76
CA MET A 260 9.77 9.36 7.08
C MET A 260 8.94 10.37 7.87
N ILE A 261 8.93 10.32 9.21
CA ILE A 261 8.18 11.33 9.96
C ILE A 261 8.84 12.71 9.89
N LYS A 262 10.18 12.80 9.77
CA LYS A 262 10.87 14.10 9.51
C LYS A 262 10.43 14.67 8.15
N PHE A 263 10.35 13.82 7.13
CA PHE A 263 9.85 14.22 5.81
C PHE A 263 8.41 14.71 5.89
N MET A 264 7.54 14.01 6.62
CA MET A 264 6.13 14.39 6.78
C MET A 264 5.95 15.69 7.59
N VAL A 265 6.72 15.88 8.65
CA VAL A 265 6.73 17.14 9.42
C VAL A 265 7.19 18.32 8.55
N ALA A 266 8.19 18.09 7.67
CA ALA A 266 8.64 19.12 6.74
C ALA A 266 7.55 19.51 5.72
N GLN A 267 6.66 18.57 5.32
CA GLN A 267 5.53 18.85 4.45
C GLN A 267 4.50 19.82 5.10
N LEU A 268 4.37 19.80 6.43
CA LEU A 268 3.47 20.68 7.18
C LEU A 268 4.03 22.09 7.36
N LYS A 269 5.35 22.27 7.25
CA LYS A 269 5.97 23.60 7.43
C LYS A 269 5.62 24.54 6.29
N THR A 270 5.43 25.81 6.66
CA THR A 270 5.14 26.92 5.73
C THR A 270 6.17 28.05 5.86
N ASP A 271 7.42 27.69 6.20
CA ASP A 271 8.52 28.65 6.28
C ASP A 271 8.98 29.13 4.88
N ASN A 272 9.89 30.11 4.85
CA ASN A 272 10.37 30.71 3.61
C ASN A 272 11.51 29.94 2.93
N THR A 273 11.88 28.75 3.41
CA THR A 273 12.92 27.94 2.79
C THR A 273 12.48 27.47 1.39
N GLN A 274 13.43 27.27 0.51
CA GLN A 274 13.17 26.75 -0.84
C GLN A 274 12.51 25.38 -0.78
N LEU A 275 12.93 24.53 0.16
CA LEU A 275 12.38 23.20 0.37
C LEU A 275 10.90 23.26 0.78
N SER A 276 10.55 24.10 1.76
CA SER A 276 9.17 24.28 2.20
C SER A 276 8.29 24.80 1.06
N LYS A 277 8.76 25.82 0.30
CA LYS A 277 8.04 26.33 -0.88
C LYS A 277 7.81 25.26 -1.93
N ALA A 278 8.82 24.41 -2.20
CA ALA A 278 8.69 23.30 -3.13
C ALA A 278 7.63 22.29 -2.66
N PHE A 279 7.65 21.92 -1.37
CA PHE A 279 6.65 21.04 -0.80
C PHE A 279 5.23 21.63 -0.91
N GLN A 280 5.04 22.90 -0.54
CA GLN A 280 3.73 23.54 -0.65
C GLN A 280 3.22 23.55 -2.10
N LEU A 281 4.11 23.73 -3.08
CA LEU A 281 3.75 23.67 -4.50
C LEU A 281 3.21 22.28 -4.90
N THR A 282 3.76 21.22 -4.32
CA THR A 282 3.32 19.83 -4.63
C THR A 282 1.96 19.49 -4.04
N HIS A 283 1.53 20.14 -2.96
CA HIS A 283 0.25 19.88 -2.27
C HIS A 283 -0.96 20.63 -2.83
N THR A 284 -0.76 21.50 -3.82
CA THR A 284 -1.85 22.23 -4.45
C THR A 284 -2.60 21.32 -5.40
N ALA A 285 -3.91 21.21 -5.25
CA ALA A 285 -4.75 20.44 -6.16
C ALA A 285 -4.64 20.98 -7.59
N ARG A 286 -4.35 20.10 -8.55
CA ARG A 286 -4.12 20.42 -9.96
C ARG A 286 -5.17 19.81 -10.87
N ALA A 287 -5.60 18.59 -10.58
CA ALA A 287 -6.52 17.84 -11.43
C ALA A 287 -7.38 16.89 -10.60
N ASP A 288 -8.36 16.26 -11.25
CA ASP A 288 -9.18 15.20 -10.68
C ASP A 288 -8.47 13.84 -10.80
N ALA A 289 -8.59 13.01 -9.76
CA ALA A 289 -8.11 11.64 -9.72
C ALA A 289 -9.25 10.72 -9.21
N GLY A 290 -10.28 10.56 -10.02
CA GLY A 290 -11.51 9.89 -9.63
C GLY A 290 -12.28 10.68 -8.58
N ALA A 291 -12.55 10.07 -7.42
CA ALA A 291 -13.25 10.73 -6.30
C ALA A 291 -12.36 11.71 -5.49
N MET A 292 -11.08 11.82 -5.84
CA MET A 292 -10.10 12.67 -5.14
C MET A 292 -9.54 13.72 -6.08
N LYS A 293 -8.82 14.69 -5.52
CA LYS A 293 -7.93 15.58 -6.28
C LYS A 293 -6.49 15.05 -6.20
N ILE A 294 -5.67 15.50 -7.15
CA ILE A 294 -4.24 15.24 -7.16
C ILE A 294 -3.44 16.53 -7.29
N GLY A 295 -2.39 16.64 -6.48
CA GLY A 295 -1.31 17.60 -6.66
C GLY A 295 -0.18 16.97 -7.49
N TYR A 296 1.07 17.35 -7.26
CA TYR A 296 2.20 16.67 -7.89
C TYR A 296 2.54 15.38 -7.11
N ALA A 297 2.06 14.25 -7.62
CA ALA A 297 2.02 12.91 -7.03
C ALA A 297 1.13 12.77 -5.77
N TRP A 298 0.90 13.80 -5.00
CA TRP A 298 0.10 13.74 -3.80
C TRP A 298 -1.40 13.61 -4.09
N HIS A 299 -2.05 12.59 -3.53
CA HIS A 299 -3.51 12.50 -3.49
C HIS A 299 -4.07 13.43 -2.41
N ILE A 300 -5.22 14.04 -2.67
CA ILE A 300 -5.88 14.96 -1.76
C ILE A 300 -7.31 14.49 -1.55
N ARG A 301 -7.60 14.08 -0.31
CA ARG A 301 -8.92 13.62 0.14
C ARG A 301 -9.55 14.69 1.05
N ASN A 302 -10.84 14.92 0.90
CA ASN A 302 -11.61 15.85 1.74
C ASN A 302 -10.96 17.25 1.86
N GLN A 303 -10.26 17.71 0.83
CA GLN A 303 -9.54 19.00 0.72
C GLN A 303 -8.34 19.17 1.68
N ASN A 304 -8.27 18.44 2.80
CA ASN A 304 -7.29 18.67 3.87
C ASN A 304 -6.29 17.54 4.06
N ILE A 305 -6.69 16.30 3.74
CA ILE A 305 -5.82 15.14 3.91
C ILE A 305 -5.02 14.93 2.64
N VAL A 306 -3.72 15.15 2.73
CA VAL A 306 -2.75 14.91 1.65
C VAL A 306 -2.02 13.62 1.96
N TRP A 307 -1.98 12.67 1.01
CA TRP A 307 -1.48 11.34 1.26
C TRP A 307 -0.89 10.66 0.02
N HIS A 308 -0.08 9.66 0.26
CA HIS A 308 0.35 8.67 -0.74
C HIS A 308 0.60 7.33 -0.07
N ASN A 309 0.38 6.25 -0.79
CA ASN A 309 0.76 4.92 -0.34
C ASN A 309 1.83 4.30 -1.24
N GLY A 310 2.41 3.21 -0.79
CA GLY A 310 3.39 2.46 -1.55
C GLY A 310 3.19 0.97 -1.46
N GLY A 311 3.62 0.27 -2.50
CA GLY A 311 3.63 -1.19 -2.53
C GLY A 311 4.79 -1.71 -3.35
N THR A 312 5.40 -2.77 -2.86
CA THR A 312 6.41 -3.59 -3.54
C THR A 312 6.05 -5.07 -3.42
N GLY A 313 6.95 -5.96 -3.77
CA GLY A 313 6.71 -7.40 -3.73
C GLY A 313 6.33 -7.95 -2.35
N GLY A 314 6.80 -7.33 -1.26
CA GLY A 314 6.56 -7.79 0.11
C GLY A 314 6.26 -6.68 1.12
N PHE A 315 6.03 -5.44 0.68
CA PHE A 315 5.86 -4.30 1.58
C PHE A 315 4.66 -3.44 1.18
N ARG A 316 4.03 -2.84 2.19
CA ARG A 316 3.06 -1.75 2.04
C ARG A 316 3.45 -0.60 2.95
N SER A 317 3.21 0.60 2.47
CA SER A 317 3.51 1.83 3.17
C SER A 317 2.39 2.85 2.98
N PHE A 318 2.19 3.70 3.96
CA PHE A 318 1.27 4.82 3.91
C PHE A 318 1.93 6.03 4.54
N VAL A 319 1.78 7.18 3.92
CA VAL A 319 2.09 8.49 4.49
C VAL A 319 0.92 9.43 4.24
N GLY A 320 0.59 10.21 5.24
CA GLY A 320 -0.45 11.22 5.09
C GLY A 320 -0.32 12.31 6.14
N PHE A 321 -0.86 13.46 5.86
CA PHE A 321 -0.96 14.57 6.80
C PHE A 321 -2.24 15.37 6.61
N ASP A 322 -2.72 15.95 7.69
CA ASP A 322 -3.83 16.89 7.73
C ASP A 322 -3.27 18.27 8.09
N LYS A 323 -3.34 19.20 7.13
CA LYS A 323 -2.86 20.59 7.31
C LYS A 323 -3.62 21.35 8.39
N THR A 324 -4.90 21.05 8.58
CA THR A 324 -5.76 21.75 9.53
C THR A 324 -5.55 21.29 10.97
N LYS A 325 -5.27 20.00 11.13
CA LYS A 325 -5.00 19.38 12.44
C LYS A 325 -3.52 19.41 12.83
N ASN A 326 -2.62 19.89 11.95
CA ASN A 326 -1.17 19.82 12.13
C ASN A 326 -0.70 18.42 12.56
N LYS A 327 -1.20 17.40 11.84
CA LYS A 327 -1.02 15.98 12.14
C LYS A 327 -0.45 15.26 10.94
N ALA A 328 0.50 14.35 11.17
CA ALA A 328 1.06 13.48 10.14
C ALA A 328 1.17 12.05 10.63
N VAL A 329 1.02 11.10 9.71
CA VAL A 329 1.06 9.66 9.96
C VAL A 329 1.97 9.00 8.94
N VAL A 330 2.79 8.07 9.42
CA VAL A 330 3.60 7.15 8.63
C VAL A 330 3.29 5.74 9.09
N ILE A 331 3.01 4.83 8.16
CA ILE A 331 2.83 3.40 8.43
C ILE A 331 3.70 2.62 7.44
N LEU A 332 4.51 1.71 7.95
CA LEU A 332 5.36 0.81 7.18
C LEU A 332 5.09 -0.63 7.63
N THR A 333 4.83 -1.52 6.69
CA THR A 333 4.56 -2.95 6.94
C THR A 333 5.40 -3.83 6.02
N ASN A 334 5.81 -4.99 6.51
CA ASN A 334 6.50 -6.00 5.73
C ASN A 334 5.55 -7.09 5.20
N SER A 335 4.44 -6.67 4.64
CA SER A 335 3.42 -7.53 4.04
C SER A 335 2.83 -6.90 2.79
N THR A 336 2.28 -7.71 1.90
CA THR A 336 1.46 -7.24 0.78
C THR A 336 0.06 -6.79 1.20
N THR A 337 -0.33 -7.00 2.46
CA THR A 337 -1.58 -6.45 3.02
C THR A 337 -1.37 -4.99 3.43
N GLY A 338 -2.18 -4.10 2.87
CA GLY A 338 -2.09 -2.66 3.16
C GLY A 338 -2.71 -2.26 4.49
N ALA A 339 -2.36 -1.04 4.95
CA ALA A 339 -2.89 -0.43 6.16
C ALA A 339 -3.40 1.01 5.89
N ASP A 340 -3.88 1.28 4.69
CA ASP A 340 -4.34 2.61 4.28
C ASP A 340 -5.55 3.06 5.10
N ASP A 341 -6.47 2.15 5.40
CA ASP A 341 -7.64 2.40 6.26
C ASP A 341 -7.21 2.83 7.67
N LEU A 342 -6.19 2.20 8.25
CA LEU A 342 -5.59 2.62 9.52
C LEU A 342 -4.97 4.01 9.38
N GLY A 343 -4.24 4.27 8.30
CA GLY A 343 -3.63 5.56 8.02
C GLY A 343 -4.67 6.68 7.97
N PHE A 344 -5.76 6.48 7.26
CA PHE A 344 -6.87 7.43 7.21
C PHE A 344 -7.56 7.60 8.57
N ASN A 345 -7.81 6.51 9.29
CA ASN A 345 -8.46 6.56 10.61
C ASN A 345 -7.57 7.26 11.65
N LEU A 346 -6.24 7.11 11.57
CA LEU A 346 -5.32 7.84 12.44
C LEU A 346 -5.26 9.34 12.13
N LEU A 347 -5.50 9.77 10.88
CA LEU A 347 -5.60 11.17 10.49
C LEU A 347 -6.98 11.76 10.82
N ASP A 348 -8.01 10.96 10.61
CA ASP A 348 -9.41 11.34 10.79
C ASP A 348 -10.19 10.17 11.39
N GLU A 349 -10.52 10.28 12.67
CA GLU A 349 -11.21 9.23 13.43
C GLU A 349 -12.59 8.85 12.87
N GLN A 350 -13.17 9.70 12.02
CA GLN A 350 -14.42 9.43 11.31
C GLN A 350 -14.20 8.59 10.04
N ALA A 351 -12.94 8.39 9.62
CA ALA A 351 -12.67 7.52 8.47
C ALA A 351 -12.89 6.04 8.84
N ASP A 352 -13.46 5.31 7.90
CA ASP A 352 -13.74 3.89 8.08
C ASP A 352 -12.46 3.10 8.40
N LEU A 353 -12.54 2.27 9.42
CA LEU A 353 -11.52 1.32 9.81
C LEU A 353 -12.02 -0.09 9.49
N LYS A 354 -11.23 -0.86 8.72
CA LYS A 354 -11.56 -2.23 8.38
C LYS A 354 -11.75 -3.07 9.65
N VAL A 355 -12.88 -3.74 9.76
CA VAL A 355 -13.12 -4.73 10.82
C VAL A 355 -12.26 -5.97 10.50
N LEU A 356 -11.30 -6.23 11.35
CA LEU A 356 -10.40 -7.38 11.18
C LEU A 356 -10.97 -8.60 11.87
N LYS A 357 -10.84 -9.76 11.23
CA LYS A 357 -11.19 -11.05 11.84
C LYS A 357 -9.94 -11.69 12.43
N LYS A 358 -10.03 -12.10 13.72
CA LYS A 358 -8.96 -12.82 14.39
C LYS A 358 -8.96 -14.28 13.95
N PRO A 359 -7.90 -14.80 13.33
CA PRO A 359 -7.80 -16.21 13.01
C PRO A 359 -7.74 -17.04 14.30
N LEU A 360 -8.44 -18.18 14.32
CA LEU A 360 -8.30 -19.17 15.39
C LEU A 360 -7.02 -20.00 15.19
N VAL A 361 -6.53 -20.60 16.28
CA VAL A 361 -5.45 -21.57 16.20
C VAL A 361 -6.06 -22.95 16.11
N ILE A 362 -5.81 -23.67 15.02
CA ILE A 362 -6.28 -25.05 14.82
C ILE A 362 -5.06 -25.97 14.76
N SER A 363 -5.18 -27.15 15.34
CA SER A 363 -4.08 -28.11 15.34
C SER A 363 -3.74 -28.57 13.91
N GLU A 364 -2.46 -28.72 13.65
CA GLU A 364 -1.97 -29.18 12.34
C GLU A 364 -2.54 -30.58 11.96
N THR A 365 -2.84 -31.40 12.95
CA THR A 365 -3.50 -32.70 12.76
C THR A 365 -4.87 -32.55 12.07
N ILE A 366 -5.69 -31.59 12.53
CA ILE A 366 -6.99 -31.30 11.93
C ILE A 366 -6.79 -30.68 10.53
N LEU A 367 -5.85 -29.72 10.38
CA LEU A 367 -5.61 -29.08 9.10
C LEU A 367 -5.17 -30.08 8.02
N LYS A 368 -4.38 -31.11 8.37
CA LYS A 368 -3.98 -32.18 7.45
C LYS A 368 -5.13 -32.95 6.85
N GLU A 369 -6.26 -33.08 7.57
CA GLU A 369 -7.43 -33.78 7.07
C GLU A 369 -8.14 -33.05 5.92
N TYR A 370 -8.00 -31.72 5.87
CA TYR A 370 -8.58 -30.88 4.83
C TYR A 370 -7.77 -30.86 3.52
N VAL A 371 -6.52 -31.29 3.56
CA VAL A 371 -5.66 -31.34 2.36
C VAL A 371 -6.26 -32.25 1.29
N GLY A 372 -6.26 -31.81 0.04
CA GLY A 372 -6.74 -32.57 -1.11
C GLY A 372 -7.35 -31.69 -2.20
N THR A 373 -7.89 -32.33 -3.23
CA THR A 373 -8.56 -31.67 -4.36
C THR A 373 -10.08 -31.78 -4.21
N TYR A 374 -10.77 -30.66 -4.35
CA TYR A 374 -12.23 -30.56 -4.29
C TYR A 374 -12.79 -30.11 -5.64
N GLU A 375 -13.63 -30.93 -6.24
CA GLU A 375 -14.26 -30.66 -7.53
C GLU A 375 -15.61 -29.99 -7.32
N ILE A 376 -15.73 -28.70 -7.67
CA ILE A 376 -16.97 -27.94 -7.70
C ILE A 376 -17.74 -28.23 -8.99
N MET A 377 -17.01 -28.26 -10.10
CA MET A 377 -17.48 -28.71 -11.40
C MET A 377 -16.29 -29.26 -12.22
N PRO A 378 -16.50 -30.00 -13.31
CA PRO A 378 -15.40 -30.65 -14.04
C PRO A 378 -14.27 -29.71 -14.48
N THR A 379 -14.61 -28.44 -14.76
CA THR A 379 -13.67 -27.38 -15.19
C THR A 379 -13.19 -26.48 -14.06
N PHE A 380 -13.71 -26.63 -12.82
CA PHE A 380 -13.37 -25.79 -11.68
C PHE A 380 -13.15 -26.61 -10.42
N LYS A 381 -11.90 -26.69 -10.01
CA LYS A 381 -11.45 -27.41 -8.81
C LYS A 381 -10.71 -26.46 -7.86
N ILE A 382 -10.67 -26.84 -6.61
CA ILE A 382 -9.89 -26.15 -5.57
C ILE A 382 -8.94 -27.19 -4.96
N ASP A 383 -7.64 -26.93 -5.10
CA ASP A 383 -6.61 -27.67 -4.39
C ASP A 383 -6.34 -27.03 -3.04
N VAL A 384 -6.39 -27.83 -1.98
CA VAL A 384 -6.07 -27.43 -0.60
C VAL A 384 -4.74 -28.03 -0.21
N THR A 385 -3.81 -27.16 0.21
CA THR A 385 -2.45 -27.55 0.66
C THR A 385 -2.19 -27.04 2.06
N LEU A 386 -1.31 -27.70 2.80
CA LEU A 386 -0.83 -27.27 4.12
C LEU A 386 0.63 -26.85 3.99
N GLU A 387 0.93 -25.59 4.29
CA GLU A 387 2.27 -25.01 4.18
C GLU A 387 2.55 -24.15 5.42
N ASN A 388 3.67 -24.38 6.08
CA ASN A 388 4.08 -23.66 7.29
C ASN A 388 2.99 -23.58 8.38
N GLY A 389 2.23 -24.68 8.57
CA GLY A 389 1.16 -24.75 9.57
C GLY A 389 -0.15 -24.04 9.21
N ASN A 390 -0.28 -23.54 7.97
CA ASN A 390 -1.49 -22.87 7.48
C ASN A 390 -2.02 -23.55 6.22
N LEU A 391 -3.35 -23.54 6.04
CA LEU A 391 -3.95 -23.97 4.79
C LEU A 391 -3.85 -22.89 3.73
N SER A 392 -3.58 -23.32 2.50
CA SER A 392 -3.69 -22.52 1.30
C SER A 392 -4.61 -23.18 0.30
N ILE A 393 -5.32 -22.41 -0.51
CA ILE A 393 -6.16 -22.90 -1.58
C ILE A 393 -5.69 -22.38 -2.94
N GLN A 394 -5.85 -23.19 -3.96
CA GLN A 394 -5.64 -22.78 -5.33
C GLN A 394 -6.82 -23.20 -6.20
N ALA A 395 -7.59 -22.22 -6.65
CA ALA A 395 -8.67 -22.46 -7.61
C ALA A 395 -8.09 -22.58 -9.03
N THR A 396 -8.74 -23.36 -9.89
CA THR A 396 -8.32 -23.56 -11.29
C THR A 396 -8.06 -22.23 -12.00
N GLY A 397 -6.86 -22.05 -12.53
CA GLY A 397 -6.44 -20.85 -13.27
C GLY A 397 -6.18 -19.61 -12.39
N GLN A 398 -6.19 -19.75 -11.07
CA GLN A 398 -5.92 -18.67 -10.13
C GLN A 398 -4.63 -18.90 -9.33
N PRO A 399 -4.01 -17.84 -8.79
CA PRO A 399 -2.88 -17.98 -7.88
C PRO A 399 -3.31 -18.67 -6.57
N LYS A 400 -2.35 -19.34 -5.91
CA LYS A 400 -2.54 -19.88 -4.59
C LYS A 400 -2.68 -18.76 -3.56
N VAL A 401 -3.62 -18.90 -2.62
CA VAL A 401 -3.89 -17.92 -1.56
C VAL A 401 -4.06 -18.60 -0.20
N ALA A 402 -3.59 -17.95 0.87
CA ALA A 402 -3.76 -18.43 2.23
C ALA A 402 -5.22 -18.31 2.70
N VAL A 403 -5.68 -19.24 3.54
CA VAL A 403 -6.98 -19.19 4.21
C VAL A 403 -6.80 -19.23 5.72
N TYR A 404 -7.65 -18.50 6.43
CA TYR A 404 -7.53 -18.23 7.85
C TYR A 404 -8.74 -18.80 8.61
N PRO A 405 -8.55 -19.59 9.68
CA PRO A 405 -9.65 -20.25 10.37
C PRO A 405 -10.55 -19.27 11.14
N GLU A 406 -11.85 -19.32 10.89
CA GLU A 406 -12.91 -18.65 11.62
C GLU A 406 -13.59 -19.61 12.62
N SER A 407 -13.64 -20.89 12.27
CA SER A 407 -13.98 -22.02 13.14
C SER A 407 -13.11 -23.22 12.78
N GLU A 408 -13.31 -24.37 13.43
CA GLU A 408 -12.58 -25.60 13.09
C GLU A 408 -12.77 -25.98 11.60
N THR A 409 -13.98 -25.78 11.06
CA THR A 409 -14.34 -26.18 9.70
C THR A 409 -14.42 -25.03 8.71
N LYS A 410 -14.51 -23.78 9.17
CA LYS A 410 -14.75 -22.60 8.33
C LYS A 410 -13.56 -21.67 8.32
N PHE A 411 -13.18 -21.23 7.12
CA PHE A 411 -12.01 -20.39 6.88
C PHE A 411 -12.38 -19.19 6.00
N PHE A 412 -11.77 -18.03 6.26
CA PHE A 412 -11.94 -16.82 5.45
C PHE A 412 -10.69 -16.48 4.66
N LEU A 413 -10.85 -15.74 3.57
CA LEU A 413 -9.77 -15.17 2.77
C LEU A 413 -9.58 -13.69 3.15
N LYS A 414 -8.32 -13.20 3.04
CA LYS A 414 -8.00 -11.78 3.28
C LYS A 414 -7.87 -10.98 1.97
N VAL A 415 -7.54 -11.67 0.88
CA VAL A 415 -7.32 -11.06 -0.44
C VAL A 415 -8.61 -10.75 -1.19
N VAL A 416 -9.70 -11.41 -0.83
CA VAL A 416 -11.04 -11.25 -1.41
C VAL A 416 -12.09 -11.59 -0.36
N GLU A 417 -13.27 -10.99 -0.46
CA GLU A 417 -14.39 -11.37 0.41
C GLU A 417 -14.95 -12.73 -0.01
N ALA A 418 -14.40 -13.77 0.57
CA ALA A 418 -14.78 -15.16 0.34
C ALA A 418 -14.52 -16.01 1.59
N GLN A 419 -15.22 -17.13 1.69
CA GLN A 419 -15.08 -18.12 2.76
C GLN A 419 -15.12 -19.52 2.15
N ILE A 420 -14.46 -20.47 2.82
CA ILE A 420 -14.61 -21.89 2.54
C ILE A 420 -15.05 -22.60 3.82
N GLU A 421 -15.81 -23.68 3.67
CA GLU A 421 -16.26 -24.50 4.80
C GLU A 421 -16.14 -25.98 4.43
N PHE A 422 -15.48 -26.75 5.30
CA PHE A 422 -15.35 -28.19 5.15
C PHE A 422 -16.48 -28.92 5.85
N ALA A 423 -16.99 -29.98 5.23
CA ALA A 423 -17.97 -30.87 5.83
C ALA A 423 -17.45 -32.31 5.86
N ARG A 424 -17.90 -33.06 6.87
CA ARG A 424 -17.55 -34.47 7.11
C ARG A 424 -18.74 -35.37 6.83
N ASP A 425 -18.48 -36.58 6.41
CA ASP A 425 -19.48 -37.64 6.26
C ASP A 425 -19.86 -38.27 7.61
N ALA A 426 -20.79 -39.23 7.57
CA ALA A 426 -21.24 -39.97 8.75
C ALA A 426 -20.15 -40.76 9.48
N THR A 427 -19.00 -41.00 8.83
CA THR A 427 -17.82 -41.69 9.39
C THR A 427 -16.77 -40.69 9.92
N ASN A 428 -17.10 -39.41 9.98
CA ASN A 428 -16.22 -38.29 10.39
C ASN A 428 -15.07 -38.01 9.42
N LYS A 429 -15.14 -38.45 8.17
CA LYS A 429 -14.14 -38.19 7.13
C LYS A 429 -14.52 -36.93 6.34
N VAL A 430 -13.54 -36.08 6.05
CA VAL A 430 -13.77 -34.87 5.23
C VAL A 430 -14.15 -35.28 3.81
N GLU A 431 -15.37 -34.92 3.39
CA GLU A 431 -15.91 -35.30 2.08
C GLU A 431 -16.17 -34.09 1.15
N LYS A 432 -16.31 -32.89 1.71
CA LYS A 432 -16.82 -31.72 0.96
C LYS A 432 -16.14 -30.45 1.40
N LEU A 433 -15.94 -29.53 0.44
CA LEU A 433 -15.62 -28.11 0.64
C LEU A 433 -16.73 -27.29 0.00
N THR A 434 -17.21 -26.25 0.68
CA THR A 434 -18.15 -25.28 0.12
C THR A 434 -17.46 -23.91 0.02
N LEU A 435 -17.41 -23.32 -1.16
CA LEU A 435 -16.92 -21.96 -1.39
C LEU A 435 -18.11 -20.98 -1.35
N TYR A 436 -17.98 -19.93 -0.51
CA TYR A 436 -18.91 -18.79 -0.42
C TYR A 436 -18.24 -17.56 -0.98
N GLN A 437 -18.75 -16.99 -2.08
CA GLN A 437 -18.19 -15.80 -2.69
C GLN A 437 -19.25 -15.03 -3.48
N GLY A 438 -19.33 -13.70 -3.27
CA GLY A 438 -20.25 -12.84 -4.03
C GLY A 438 -21.74 -13.25 -3.91
N GLY A 439 -22.15 -13.82 -2.77
CA GLY A 439 -23.49 -14.36 -2.54
C GLY A 439 -23.73 -15.77 -3.13
N ALA A 440 -22.79 -16.31 -3.89
CA ALA A 440 -22.87 -17.68 -4.39
C ALA A 440 -22.43 -18.70 -3.34
N VAL A 441 -23.07 -19.88 -3.33
CA VAL A 441 -22.75 -21.04 -2.50
C VAL A 441 -22.36 -22.19 -3.43
N MET A 442 -21.10 -22.56 -3.45
CA MET A 442 -20.55 -23.51 -4.43
C MET A 442 -19.95 -24.73 -3.71
N PRO A 443 -20.72 -25.83 -3.55
CA PRO A 443 -20.22 -27.04 -2.94
C PRO A 443 -19.35 -27.84 -3.91
N GLY A 444 -18.25 -28.39 -3.41
CA GLY A 444 -17.32 -29.28 -4.12
C GLY A 444 -17.08 -30.57 -3.35
N LYS A 445 -17.06 -31.69 -4.05
CA LYS A 445 -16.76 -33.01 -3.46
C LYS A 445 -15.25 -33.26 -3.44
N LYS A 446 -14.74 -33.84 -2.35
CA LYS A 446 -13.33 -34.27 -2.27
C LYS A 446 -13.10 -35.42 -3.25
N VAL A 447 -12.13 -35.26 -4.17
CA VAL A 447 -11.83 -36.25 -5.22
C VAL A 447 -10.40 -36.84 -5.11
N LYS A 448 -9.56 -36.19 -4.29
CA LYS A 448 -8.20 -36.63 -4.00
C LYS A 448 -7.76 -36.19 -2.61
#